data_f9ecde8723fc356c4aebea198f109561
#
_entry.id   f9ecde8723fc356c4aebea198f109561
#
_cell.length_a   1.000
_cell.length_b   1.000
_cell.length_c   1.000
_cell.angle_alpha   90.00
_cell.angle_beta   90.00
_cell.angle_gamma   90.00
#
_symmetry.space_group_name_H-M   'P 1'
#
loop_
_entity.id
_entity.type
_entity.pdbx_description
1 polymer ?
#
loop_
_entity_poly.entity_id
_entity_poly.type
_entity_poly.pdbx_seq_one_letter_code
_entity_poly.pdbx_strand_id
1 'polypeptide(L)'
;MVFADARVNDLEALMPGMIDFIVSRGVNNYNGDPYPKLYIVNEQKVCTGAYGKPMDICDIAGYYNDDTNEIFIRDKPTKNMTEDRFQEVVLVHELVHFLQYHDGTWQKVTCKQELESHAYEVQDAYVDLYGIDPQQKIDPLFGLLSSMCPRANPMLFHQHLHGGD
;
A
#
# COMPACT_ATOMS: atom_id res chain seq x y z
N MET A 1 14.59 19.26 -16.92
CA MET A 1 14.76 19.31 -15.46
C MET A 1 13.41 18.89 -14.86
N VAL A 2 13.27 17.66 -14.39
CA VAL A 2 12.04 17.21 -13.73
C VAL A 2 12.13 17.76 -12.31
N PHE A 3 11.30 18.74 -11.98
CA PHE A 3 11.16 19.17 -10.59
C PHE A 3 10.56 17.98 -9.83
N ALA A 4 11.34 17.39 -8.91
CA ALA A 4 10.77 16.45 -7.96
C ALA A 4 9.62 17.16 -7.23
N ASP A 5 8.46 16.53 -7.20
CA ASP A 5 7.31 17.09 -6.48
C ASP A 5 7.73 17.25 -5.00
N ALA A 6 7.61 18.45 -4.44
CA ALA A 6 7.98 18.71 -3.04
C ALA A 6 7.31 17.71 -2.08
N ARG A 7 6.10 17.27 -2.39
CA ARG A 7 5.36 16.23 -1.64
C ARG A 7 6.07 14.88 -1.64
N VAL A 8 6.71 14.49 -2.75
CA VAL A 8 7.48 13.23 -2.82
C VAL A 8 8.66 13.30 -1.85
N ASN A 9 9.43 14.40 -1.89
CA ASN A 9 10.57 14.58 -0.99
C ASN A 9 10.16 14.56 0.49
N ASP A 10 9.03 15.19 0.84
CA ASP A 10 8.51 15.21 2.21
C ASP A 10 8.12 13.80 2.67
N LEU A 11 7.44 13.02 1.82
CA LEU A 11 7.06 11.63 2.11
C LEU A 11 8.28 10.70 2.20
N GLU A 12 9.24 10.84 1.28
CA GLU A 12 10.48 10.05 1.32
C GLU A 12 11.27 10.31 2.62
N ALA A 13 11.26 11.54 3.13
CA ALA A 13 11.90 11.87 4.40
C ALA A 13 11.24 11.17 5.62
N LEU A 14 9.98 10.76 5.51
CA LEU A 14 9.27 10.03 6.57
C LEU A 14 9.55 8.52 6.55
N MET A 15 9.99 7.95 5.43
CA MET A 15 10.14 6.51 5.25
C MET A 15 10.97 5.82 6.36
N PRO A 16 12.13 6.34 6.81
CA PRO A 16 12.88 5.68 7.87
C PRO A 16 12.07 5.52 9.16
N GLY A 17 11.39 6.57 9.60
CA GLY A 17 10.54 6.51 10.80
C GLY A 17 9.31 5.62 10.63
N MET A 18 8.74 5.57 9.41
CA MET A 18 7.64 4.65 9.09
C MET A 18 8.10 3.20 9.15
N ILE A 19 9.28 2.88 8.60
CA ILE A 19 9.84 1.53 8.66
C ILE A 19 10.09 1.10 10.10
N ASP A 20 10.67 1.96 10.94
CA ASP A 20 10.85 1.68 12.37
C ASP A 20 9.50 1.40 13.05
N PHE A 21 8.48 2.21 12.75
CA PHE A 21 7.13 1.99 13.25
C PHE A 21 6.57 0.63 12.79
N ILE A 22 6.64 0.29 11.48
CA ILE A 22 6.14 -0.95 10.92
C ILE A 22 6.82 -2.16 11.56
N VAL A 23 8.14 -2.11 11.73
CA VAL A 23 8.91 -3.16 12.42
C VAL A 23 8.45 -3.31 13.87
N SER A 24 8.14 -2.22 14.58
CA SER A 24 7.59 -2.27 15.93
C SER A 24 6.22 -2.96 16.02
N ARG A 25 5.52 -3.11 14.89
CA ARG A 25 4.23 -3.80 14.76
C ARG A 25 4.34 -5.26 14.31
N GLY A 26 5.56 -5.81 14.32
CA GLY A 26 5.80 -7.23 14.10
C GLY A 26 6.09 -7.61 12.65
N VAL A 27 6.23 -6.66 11.74
CA VAL A 27 6.83 -6.92 10.43
C VAL A 27 8.33 -7.13 10.64
N ASN A 28 8.92 -8.11 9.97
CA ASN A 28 10.33 -8.41 10.15
C ASN A 28 11.22 -7.22 9.80
N ASN A 29 12.38 -7.21 10.44
CA ASN A 29 13.31 -6.11 10.36
C ASN A 29 13.76 -5.85 8.92
N TYR A 30 13.93 -4.57 8.61
CA TYR A 30 14.51 -4.12 7.35
C TYR A 30 15.98 -4.54 7.25
N ASN A 31 16.36 -5.17 6.13
CA ASN A 31 17.69 -5.76 5.95
C ASN A 31 18.72 -4.83 5.28
N GLY A 32 18.36 -3.56 5.09
CA GLY A 32 19.26 -2.57 4.49
C GLY A 32 19.21 -2.49 2.96
N ASP A 33 18.24 -3.11 2.32
CA ASP A 33 17.98 -2.92 0.90
C ASP A 33 17.64 -1.45 0.61
N PRO A 34 17.87 -0.95 -0.62
CA PRO A 34 17.47 0.41 -0.97
C PRO A 34 15.98 0.65 -0.74
N TYR A 35 15.64 1.80 -0.18
CA TYR A 35 14.24 2.21 -0.09
C TYR A 35 13.59 2.22 -1.47
N PRO A 36 12.29 1.89 -1.55
CA PRO A 36 11.58 1.98 -2.82
C PRO A 36 11.52 3.42 -3.30
N LYS A 37 11.56 3.62 -4.62
CA LYS A 37 11.32 4.93 -5.21
C LYS A 37 9.84 5.26 -5.13
N LEU A 38 9.53 6.50 -4.75
CA LEU A 38 8.15 6.96 -4.61
C LEU A 38 7.71 7.80 -5.80
N TYR A 39 6.50 7.53 -6.28
CA TYR A 39 5.84 8.30 -7.34
C TYR A 39 4.42 8.70 -6.92
N ILE A 40 4.10 9.99 -7.04
CA ILE A 40 2.73 10.47 -6.94
C ILE A 40 2.21 10.62 -8.37
N VAL A 41 1.13 9.90 -8.68
CA VAL A 41 0.60 9.80 -10.05
C VAL A 41 -0.93 9.90 -10.06
N ASN A 42 -1.50 10.14 -11.23
CA ASN A 42 -2.95 10.17 -11.36
C ASN A 42 -3.56 8.76 -11.22
N GLU A 43 -4.87 8.72 -10.94
CA GLU A 43 -5.66 7.51 -10.78
C GLU A 43 -5.44 6.49 -11.90
N GLN A 44 -5.52 6.93 -13.16
CA GLN A 44 -5.37 6.04 -14.33
C GLN A 44 -4.03 5.30 -14.32
N LYS A 45 -2.96 5.97 -13.91
CA LYS A 45 -1.62 5.36 -13.87
C LYS A 45 -1.47 4.37 -12.73
N VAL A 46 -2.04 4.66 -11.54
CA VAL A 46 -2.08 3.69 -10.43
C VAL A 46 -2.82 2.43 -10.85
N CYS A 47 -4.01 2.59 -11.43
CA CYS A 47 -4.85 1.46 -11.82
C CYS A 47 -4.23 0.62 -12.92
N THR A 48 -3.69 1.26 -13.97
CA THR A 48 -3.02 0.55 -15.05
C THR A 48 -1.79 -0.20 -14.54
N GLY A 49 -1.03 0.40 -13.63
CA GLY A 49 0.13 -0.25 -13.02
C GLY A 49 -0.25 -1.48 -12.19
N ALA A 50 -1.25 -1.33 -11.32
CA ALA A 50 -1.67 -2.41 -10.42
C ALA A 50 -2.38 -3.57 -11.15
N TYR A 51 -3.17 -3.27 -12.18
CA TYR A 51 -3.99 -4.28 -12.89
C TYR A 51 -3.43 -4.69 -14.26
N GLY A 52 -2.36 -4.06 -14.72
CA GLY A 52 -1.79 -4.29 -16.05
C GLY A 52 -2.66 -3.78 -17.21
N LYS A 53 -3.79 -3.13 -16.94
CA LYS A 53 -4.73 -2.60 -17.93
C LYS A 53 -5.53 -1.41 -17.39
N PRO A 54 -6.02 -0.51 -18.26
CA PRO A 54 -6.94 0.54 -17.85
C PRO A 54 -8.23 -0.04 -17.25
N MET A 55 -8.76 0.62 -16.23
CA MET A 55 -10.00 0.27 -15.54
C MET A 55 -10.96 1.45 -15.56
N ASP A 56 -12.25 1.19 -15.83
CA ASP A 56 -13.31 2.22 -15.81
C ASP A 56 -13.60 2.70 -14.39
N ILE A 57 -13.46 1.79 -13.41
CA ILE A 57 -13.61 2.07 -11.98
C ILE A 57 -12.37 1.54 -11.28
N CYS A 58 -11.72 2.42 -10.53
CA CYS A 58 -10.52 2.08 -9.80
C CYS A 58 -10.56 2.71 -8.41
N ASP A 59 -10.59 1.89 -7.38
CA ASP A 59 -10.66 2.30 -5.99
C ASP A 59 -9.34 2.06 -5.22
N ILE A 60 -8.25 1.68 -5.91
CA ILE A 60 -6.95 1.53 -5.24
C ILE A 60 -6.28 2.89 -5.04
N ALA A 61 -5.67 3.07 -3.87
CA ALA A 61 -4.99 4.30 -3.48
C ALA A 61 -3.50 4.30 -3.86
N GLY A 62 -2.86 3.13 -3.89
CA GLY A 62 -1.47 2.93 -4.25
C GLY A 62 -1.16 1.47 -4.53
N TYR A 63 0.09 1.19 -4.89
CA TYR A 63 0.62 -0.17 -4.97
C TYR A 63 2.15 -0.17 -4.91
N TYR A 64 2.71 -1.23 -4.34
CA TYR A 64 4.13 -1.54 -4.40
C TYR A 64 4.41 -2.47 -5.58
N ASN A 65 5.37 -2.08 -6.43
CA ASN A 65 5.87 -2.88 -7.54
C ASN A 65 7.18 -3.56 -7.10
N ASP A 66 7.11 -4.87 -6.86
CA ASP A 66 8.24 -5.69 -6.42
C ASP A 66 9.30 -5.89 -7.50
N ASP A 67 8.92 -5.89 -8.79
CA ASP A 67 9.87 -6.06 -9.91
C ASP A 67 10.81 -4.86 -10.05
N THR A 68 10.33 -3.65 -9.77
CA THR A 68 11.08 -2.41 -9.96
C THR A 68 11.49 -1.73 -8.67
N ASN A 69 11.04 -2.23 -7.51
CA ASN A 69 11.19 -1.61 -6.20
C ASN A 69 10.68 -0.17 -6.16
N GLU A 70 9.42 0.01 -6.57
CA GLU A 70 8.76 1.31 -6.71
C GLU A 70 7.41 1.32 -6.00
N ILE A 71 7.06 2.44 -5.37
CA ILE A 71 5.73 2.69 -4.80
C ILE A 71 5.05 3.78 -5.62
N PHE A 72 3.82 3.52 -6.03
CA PHE A 72 2.96 4.46 -6.73
C PHE A 72 1.75 4.81 -5.87
N ILE A 73 1.52 6.10 -5.63
CA ILE A 73 0.41 6.62 -4.83
C ILE A 73 -0.39 7.61 -5.68
N ARG A 74 -1.70 7.61 -5.52
CA ARG A 74 -2.58 8.57 -6.20
C ARG A 74 -2.29 10.00 -5.75
N ASP A 75 -2.46 10.94 -6.66
CA ASP A 75 -2.39 12.37 -6.39
C ASP A 75 -3.59 12.90 -5.58
N LYS A 76 -4.72 12.16 -5.60
CA LYS A 76 -5.97 12.47 -4.89
C LYS A 76 -6.51 11.24 -4.17
N PRO A 77 -7.19 11.40 -3.03
CA PRO A 77 -7.78 10.29 -2.30
C PRO A 77 -8.84 9.55 -3.12
N THR A 78 -9.09 8.29 -2.78
CA THR A 78 -10.24 7.55 -3.28
C THR A 78 -11.53 8.13 -2.66
N LYS A 79 -12.69 7.75 -3.19
CA LYS A 79 -14.01 8.21 -2.67
C LYS A 79 -14.24 7.88 -1.19
N ASN A 80 -13.52 6.90 -0.65
CA ASN A 80 -13.67 6.42 0.72
C ASN A 80 -12.62 7.00 1.67
N MET A 81 -11.70 7.83 1.17
CA MET A 81 -10.64 8.47 1.95
C MET A 81 -10.85 9.99 1.98
N THR A 82 -10.26 10.65 2.98
CA THR A 82 -10.23 12.11 3.08
C THR A 82 -8.90 12.66 2.57
N GLU A 83 -8.80 13.99 2.41
CA GLU A 83 -7.53 14.65 2.02
C GLU A 83 -6.50 14.62 3.16
N ASP A 84 -6.94 14.40 4.43
CA ASP A 84 -6.04 14.44 5.58
C ASP A 84 -4.98 13.36 5.52
N ARG A 85 -3.76 13.75 5.13
CA ARG A 85 -2.56 12.91 5.13
C ARG A 85 -2.74 11.55 4.41
N PHE A 86 -3.66 11.46 3.44
CA PHE A 86 -3.97 10.18 2.80
C PHE A 86 -2.75 9.53 2.13
N GLN A 87 -1.89 10.33 1.49
CA GLN A 87 -0.69 9.80 0.83
C GLN A 87 0.30 9.19 1.84
N GLU A 88 0.37 9.76 3.04
CA GLU A 88 1.18 9.23 4.12
C GLU A 88 0.63 7.90 4.64
N VAL A 89 -0.70 7.81 4.80
CA VAL A 89 -1.38 6.58 5.20
C VAL A 89 -1.21 5.46 4.16
N VAL A 90 -1.35 5.80 2.87
CA VAL A 90 -1.11 4.85 1.79
C VAL A 90 0.36 4.43 1.75
N LEU A 91 1.29 5.35 1.94
CA LEU A 91 2.72 5.04 1.96
C LEU A 91 3.07 4.01 3.05
N VAL A 92 2.52 4.16 4.26
CA VAL A 92 2.72 3.17 5.33
C VAL A 92 2.23 1.79 4.91
N HIS A 93 1.06 1.70 4.29
CA HIS A 93 0.51 0.44 3.77
C HIS A 93 1.45 -0.22 2.75
N GLU A 94 1.89 0.53 1.75
CA GLU A 94 2.78 0.02 0.69
C GLU A 94 4.19 -0.33 1.22
N LEU A 95 4.68 0.37 2.25
CA LEU A 95 5.93 0.01 2.92
C LEU A 95 5.82 -1.31 3.70
N VAL A 96 4.64 -1.68 4.21
CA VAL A 96 4.44 -3.03 4.76
C VAL A 96 4.66 -4.07 3.67
N HIS A 97 4.09 -3.89 2.48
CA HIS A 97 4.29 -4.82 1.36
C HIS A 97 5.75 -4.88 0.91
N PHE A 98 6.45 -3.76 0.85
CA PHE A 98 7.89 -3.71 0.60
C PHE A 98 8.66 -4.59 1.60
N LEU A 99 8.41 -4.46 2.89
CA LEU A 99 9.07 -5.25 3.92
C LEU A 99 8.69 -6.74 3.85
N GLN A 100 7.41 -7.06 3.62
CA GLN A 100 6.93 -8.44 3.46
C GLN A 100 7.55 -9.13 2.25
N TYR A 101 7.85 -8.40 1.17
CA TYR A 101 8.55 -8.92 0.01
C TYR A 101 10.00 -9.27 0.36
N HIS A 102 10.73 -8.34 0.99
CA HIS A 102 12.15 -8.49 1.30
C HIS A 102 12.43 -9.49 2.44
N ASP A 103 11.49 -9.72 3.35
CA ASP A 103 11.62 -10.71 4.43
C ASP A 103 11.21 -12.13 4.02
N GLY A 104 10.75 -12.30 2.80
CA GLY A 104 10.30 -13.59 2.27
C GLY A 104 8.91 -14.03 2.74
N THR A 105 8.10 -13.14 3.31
CA THR A 105 6.70 -13.43 3.70
C THR A 105 5.85 -13.73 2.47
N TRP A 106 6.09 -13.05 1.35
CA TRP A 106 5.35 -13.29 0.10
C TRP A 106 5.43 -14.72 -0.41
N GLN A 107 6.54 -15.42 -0.16
CA GLN A 107 6.73 -16.81 -0.57
C GLN A 107 6.04 -17.81 0.34
N LYS A 108 5.54 -17.37 1.51
CA LYS A 108 4.93 -18.23 2.53
C LYS A 108 3.41 -18.21 2.51
N VAL A 109 2.79 -17.23 1.83
CA VAL A 109 1.33 -17.09 1.75
C VAL A 109 0.76 -17.90 0.59
N THR A 110 -0.49 -18.32 0.72
CA THR A 110 -1.22 -19.04 -0.33
C THR A 110 -1.59 -18.10 -1.49
N CYS A 111 -1.89 -16.85 -1.18
CA CYS A 111 -2.15 -15.81 -2.15
C CYS A 111 -1.75 -14.44 -1.58
N LYS A 112 -1.46 -13.49 -2.47
CA LYS A 112 -1.02 -12.13 -2.06
C LYS A 112 -2.03 -11.39 -1.18
N GLN A 113 -3.32 -11.69 -1.31
CA GLN A 113 -4.37 -11.08 -0.49
C GLN A 113 -4.19 -11.36 1.02
N GLU A 114 -3.57 -12.47 1.42
CA GLU A 114 -3.28 -12.74 2.83
C GLU A 114 -2.34 -11.69 3.46
N LEU A 115 -1.55 -10.98 2.63
CA LEU A 115 -0.65 -9.93 3.08
C LEU A 115 -1.39 -8.65 3.50
N GLU A 116 -2.58 -8.42 2.95
CA GLU A 116 -3.38 -7.21 3.17
C GLU A 116 -3.83 -7.05 4.62
N SER A 117 -4.16 -8.15 5.30
CA SER A 117 -4.64 -8.09 6.70
C SER A 117 -3.65 -7.37 7.60
N HIS A 118 -2.39 -7.76 7.53
CA HIS A 118 -1.34 -7.12 8.35
C HIS A 118 -1.05 -5.69 7.89
N ALA A 119 -1.08 -5.42 6.59
CA ALA A 119 -0.88 -4.07 6.07
C ALA A 119 -1.97 -3.10 6.57
N TYR A 120 -3.23 -3.53 6.58
CA TYR A 120 -4.33 -2.73 7.14
C TYR A 120 -4.23 -2.56 8.65
N GLU A 121 -3.85 -3.59 9.41
CA GLU A 121 -3.64 -3.46 10.86
C GLU A 121 -2.56 -2.41 11.19
N VAL A 122 -1.47 -2.42 10.46
CA VAL A 122 -0.38 -1.44 10.63
C VAL A 122 -0.83 -0.05 10.21
N GLN A 123 -1.54 0.08 9.08
CA GLN A 123 -2.12 1.33 8.61
C GLN A 123 -3.05 1.95 9.66
N ASP A 124 -4.00 1.17 10.20
CA ASP A 124 -4.97 1.63 11.19
C ASP A 124 -4.28 2.07 12.49
N ALA A 125 -3.26 1.31 12.93
CA ALA A 125 -2.45 1.68 14.08
C ALA A 125 -1.65 2.97 13.86
N TYR A 126 -1.21 3.24 12.64
CA TYR A 126 -0.54 4.49 12.26
C TYR A 126 -1.51 5.67 12.32
N VAL A 127 -2.71 5.52 11.77
CA VAL A 127 -3.78 6.53 11.84
C VAL A 127 -4.08 6.90 13.28
N ASP A 128 -4.22 5.92 14.18
CA ASP A 128 -4.48 6.15 15.60
C ASP A 128 -3.34 6.85 16.31
N LEU A 129 -2.11 6.39 16.10
CA LEU A 129 -0.94 6.93 16.79
C LEU A 129 -0.70 8.41 16.44
N TYR A 130 -0.89 8.78 15.18
CA TYR A 130 -0.59 10.11 14.68
C TYR A 130 -1.81 11.05 14.64
N GLY A 131 -2.97 10.60 15.14
CA GLY A 131 -4.20 11.40 15.20
C GLY A 131 -4.71 11.84 13.84
N ILE A 132 -4.55 10.98 12.83
CA ILE A 132 -5.05 11.21 11.48
C ILE A 132 -6.57 10.97 11.45
N ASP A 133 -7.28 11.55 10.49
CA ASP A 133 -8.72 11.36 10.34
C ASP A 133 -9.09 9.86 10.35
N PRO A 134 -9.95 9.41 11.27
CA PRO A 134 -10.37 8.00 11.33
C PRO A 134 -11.00 7.45 10.05
N GLN A 135 -11.48 8.30 9.14
CA GLN A 135 -11.95 7.86 7.82
C GLN A 135 -10.84 7.31 6.93
N GLN A 136 -9.58 7.51 7.30
CA GLN A 136 -8.44 6.88 6.64
C GLN A 136 -8.25 5.40 7.02
N LYS A 137 -8.95 4.91 8.05
CA LYS A 137 -8.92 3.50 8.41
C LYS A 137 -9.73 2.67 7.44
N ILE A 138 -9.33 1.42 7.32
CA ILE A 138 -10.10 0.46 6.53
C ILE A 138 -11.40 0.06 7.26
N ASP A 139 -12.47 -0.11 6.50
CA ASP A 139 -13.65 -0.79 7.04
C ASP A 139 -13.29 -2.22 7.42
N PRO A 140 -13.58 -2.69 8.66
CA PRO A 140 -13.16 -4.01 9.12
C PRO A 140 -13.68 -5.17 8.27
N LEU A 141 -14.90 -5.07 7.74
CA LEU A 141 -15.45 -6.07 6.85
C LEU A 141 -14.73 -6.08 5.50
N PHE A 142 -14.47 -4.90 4.94
CA PHE A 142 -13.72 -4.78 3.70
C PHE A 142 -12.28 -5.29 3.87
N GLY A 143 -11.61 -4.95 4.98
CA GLY A 143 -10.27 -5.46 5.31
C GLY A 143 -10.23 -6.98 5.39
N LEU A 144 -11.22 -7.60 6.05
CA LEU A 144 -11.36 -9.06 6.10
C LEU A 144 -11.55 -9.65 4.71
N LEU A 145 -12.49 -9.13 3.94
CA LEU A 145 -12.80 -9.65 2.61
C LEU A 145 -11.63 -9.49 1.63
N SER A 146 -10.92 -8.37 1.68
CA SER A 146 -9.76 -8.10 0.82
C SER A 146 -8.55 -8.97 1.13
N SER A 147 -8.47 -9.52 2.36
CA SER A 147 -7.40 -10.44 2.76
C SER A 147 -7.67 -11.92 2.47
N MET A 148 -8.85 -12.26 1.95
CA MET A 148 -9.22 -13.64 1.60
C MET A 148 -8.76 -14.02 0.19
N CYS A 149 -8.20 -15.23 0.05
CA CYS A 149 -7.84 -15.75 -1.27
C CYS A 149 -9.07 -15.89 -2.20
N PRO A 150 -8.92 -15.65 -3.53
CA PRO A 150 -10.05 -15.63 -4.47
C PRO A 150 -10.94 -16.86 -4.48
N ARG A 151 -10.37 -18.04 -4.18
CA ARG A 151 -11.14 -19.31 -4.08
C ARG A 151 -12.09 -19.34 -2.87
N ALA A 152 -11.74 -18.60 -1.82
CA ALA A 152 -12.56 -18.48 -0.61
C ALA A 152 -13.55 -17.31 -0.70
N ASN A 153 -13.31 -16.35 -1.58
CA ASN A 153 -14.15 -15.17 -1.74
C ASN A 153 -14.38 -14.82 -3.23
N PRO A 154 -15.38 -15.43 -3.88
CA PRO A 154 -15.69 -15.17 -5.28
C PRO A 154 -16.14 -13.73 -5.57
N MET A 155 -16.53 -12.94 -4.54
CA MET A 155 -16.96 -11.54 -4.74
C MET A 155 -15.78 -10.59 -4.96
N LEU A 156 -14.55 -10.96 -4.55
CA LEU A 156 -13.36 -10.11 -4.67
C LEU A 156 -12.49 -10.44 -5.87
N PHE A 157 -12.97 -11.27 -6.80
CA PHE A 157 -12.24 -11.72 -7.98
C PHE A 157 -11.71 -10.60 -8.90
N HIS A 158 -12.09 -9.35 -8.64
CA HIS A 158 -11.73 -8.20 -9.46
C HIS A 158 -10.78 -7.19 -8.82
N GLN A 159 -10.35 -7.37 -7.57
CA GLN A 159 -9.67 -6.27 -6.87
C GLN A 159 -8.14 -6.34 -6.73
N HIS A 160 -7.50 -7.50 -6.81
CA HIS A 160 -6.04 -7.57 -6.66
C HIS A 160 -5.43 -8.68 -7.51
N LEU A 161 -5.33 -8.45 -8.80
CA LEU A 161 -4.36 -9.16 -9.62
C LEU A 161 -3.14 -8.24 -9.78
N HIS A 162 -2.26 -8.23 -8.80
CA HIS A 162 -0.88 -7.89 -9.10
C HIS A 162 -0.40 -8.92 -10.11
N GLY A 163 -0.18 -8.47 -11.34
CA GLY A 163 0.27 -9.31 -12.42
C GLY A 163 1.59 -9.97 -12.06
N GLY A 164 1.66 -11.25 -12.32
CA GLY A 164 2.88 -12.01 -12.22
C GLY A 164 2.53 -13.49 -12.27
N ASP A 165 2.57 -14.06 -13.48
CA ASP A 165 2.87 -15.47 -13.70
C ASP A 165 4.35 -15.72 -13.41
#